data_eadf4c915c886d94d345e54af0995b36
#
_entry.id   eadf4c915c886d94d345e54af0995b36
#
_cell.length_a   1.000
_cell.length_b   1.000
_cell.length_c   1.000
_cell.angle_alpha   90.00
_cell.angle_beta   90.00
_cell.angle_gamma   90.00
#
_symmetry.space_group_name_H-M   'P 1'
#
loop_
_entity.id
_entity.type
_entity.pdbx_description
1 polymer ?
#
loop_
_entity_poly.entity_id
_entity_poly.type
_entity_poly.pdbx_seq_one_letter_code
_entity_poly.pdbx_strand_id
1 'polypeptide(L)'
;MDEVWRVVAGLGGTLALRPYVAAFLAVFIVLAGRDQGIPRTLGFLGWGTLVAFTAELASTRSGIPFGLYHYTGTTAGRELFIAGVPIFDPLSFPFLAYASWCLARWIGDSDRGARPVLLTGLLMMLLDVVIDPLAVRGDRWFLGRVFYYPGEGDYFGVPLVNFAGWALVGWVIAGGFALLSRRRAAGSPRGGVGLYYGVLAFGVGMTIWIGEFALAGAGILLHALSFLVLWTGLAGVRARSVKTTFTYERIS
;
A
#
# COMPACT_ATOMS: atom_id res chain seq x y z
N MET A 1 -7.96 35.28 7.52
CA MET A 1 -8.44 34.82 6.19
C MET A 1 -7.32 34.08 5.39
N ASP A 2 -6.08 34.52 5.50
CA ASP A 2 -4.99 34.03 4.64
C ASP A 2 -4.53 32.56 4.91
N GLU A 3 -4.67 32.09 6.13
CA GLU A 3 -4.23 30.73 6.48
C GLU A 3 -5.23 29.65 5.99
N VAL A 4 -6.51 29.92 6.13
CA VAL A 4 -7.58 29.05 5.62
C VAL A 4 -7.52 28.95 4.09
N TRP A 5 -7.30 30.08 3.41
CA TRP A 5 -7.13 30.10 1.96
C TRP A 5 -5.90 29.32 1.49
N ARG A 6 -4.78 29.40 2.22
CA ARG A 6 -3.57 28.60 1.92
C ARG A 6 -3.83 27.10 2.04
N VAL A 7 -4.57 26.66 3.07
CA VAL A 7 -4.95 25.26 3.24
C VAL A 7 -5.88 24.80 2.12
N VAL A 8 -6.92 25.58 1.80
CA VAL A 8 -7.88 25.24 0.73
C VAL A 8 -7.18 25.18 -0.63
N ALA A 9 -6.35 26.17 -0.94
CA ALA A 9 -5.57 26.20 -2.19
C ALA A 9 -4.57 25.04 -2.24
N GLY A 10 -3.92 24.73 -1.11
CA GLY A 10 -3.02 23.58 -1.00
C GLY A 10 -3.73 22.25 -1.24
N LEU A 11 -4.93 22.05 -0.68
CA LEU A 11 -5.74 20.84 -0.93
C LEU A 11 -6.17 20.75 -2.40
N GLY A 12 -6.64 21.85 -3.00
CA GLY A 12 -7.00 21.89 -4.42
C GLY A 12 -5.80 21.57 -5.32
N GLY A 13 -4.65 22.15 -5.03
CA GLY A 13 -3.41 21.88 -5.75
C GLY A 13 -2.93 20.42 -5.60
N THR A 14 -3.06 19.86 -4.39
CA THR A 14 -2.74 18.45 -4.12
C THR A 14 -3.61 17.51 -4.97
N LEU A 15 -4.92 17.77 -5.05
CA LEU A 15 -5.84 17.01 -5.90
C LEU A 15 -5.48 17.12 -7.40
N ALA A 16 -5.09 18.31 -7.85
CA ALA A 16 -4.70 18.54 -9.24
C ALA A 16 -3.38 17.91 -9.63
N LEU A 17 -2.40 17.86 -8.70
CA LEU A 17 -1.09 17.28 -8.93
C LEU A 17 -1.10 15.75 -8.90
N ARG A 18 -1.98 15.16 -8.07
CA ARG A 18 -2.02 13.70 -7.86
C ARG A 18 -3.43 13.12 -7.99
N PRO A 19 -4.10 13.32 -9.14
CA PRO A 19 -5.49 12.91 -9.33
C PRO A 19 -5.69 11.40 -9.18
N TYR A 20 -4.67 10.59 -9.52
CA TYR A 20 -4.72 9.14 -9.37
C TYR A 20 -4.76 8.70 -7.90
N VAL A 21 -4.05 9.38 -6.99
CA VAL A 21 -4.12 9.11 -5.54
C VAL A 21 -5.51 9.44 -5.02
N ALA A 22 -6.07 10.58 -5.42
CA ALA A 22 -7.44 10.96 -5.08
C ALA A 22 -8.47 9.94 -5.58
N ALA A 23 -8.30 9.45 -6.82
CA ALA A 23 -9.18 8.43 -7.39
C ALA A 23 -9.11 7.10 -6.60
N PHE A 24 -7.92 6.60 -6.31
CA PHE A 24 -7.75 5.37 -5.51
C PHE A 24 -8.27 5.54 -4.07
N LEU A 25 -8.06 6.70 -3.45
CA LEU A 25 -8.60 7.02 -2.14
C LEU A 25 -10.14 7.02 -2.15
N ALA A 26 -10.77 7.63 -3.16
CA ALA A 26 -12.22 7.63 -3.31
C ALA A 26 -12.77 6.21 -3.50
N VAL A 27 -12.14 5.41 -4.36
CA VAL A 27 -12.50 4.00 -4.56
C VAL A 27 -12.37 3.22 -3.24
N PHE A 28 -11.29 3.41 -2.50
CA PHE A 28 -11.10 2.80 -1.18
C PHE A 28 -12.23 3.17 -0.22
N ILE A 29 -12.58 4.46 -0.09
CA ILE A 29 -13.65 4.91 0.82
C ILE A 29 -14.98 4.23 0.48
N VAL A 30 -15.32 4.11 -0.80
CA VAL A 30 -16.55 3.46 -1.25
C VAL A 30 -16.52 1.96 -0.96
N LEU A 31 -15.41 1.28 -1.30
CA LEU A 31 -15.29 -0.18 -1.13
C LEU A 31 -15.22 -0.56 0.35
N ALA A 32 -14.37 0.10 1.12
CA ALA A 32 -14.21 -0.15 2.55
C ALA A 32 -15.47 0.25 3.33
N GLY A 33 -16.14 1.34 2.93
CA GLY A 33 -17.42 1.74 3.51
C GLY A 33 -18.50 0.69 3.36
N ARG A 34 -18.53 0.00 2.21
CA ARG A 34 -19.45 -1.14 1.96
C ARG A 34 -19.02 -2.43 2.67
N ASP A 35 -17.72 -2.69 2.79
CA ASP A 35 -17.18 -3.90 3.41
C ASP A 35 -17.29 -3.86 4.95
N GLN A 36 -16.95 -2.74 5.59
CA GLN A 36 -16.80 -2.65 7.04
C GLN A 36 -17.58 -1.49 7.71
N GLY A 37 -18.26 -0.67 6.93
CA GLY A 37 -19.00 0.51 7.38
C GLY A 37 -18.13 1.77 7.48
N ILE A 38 -18.77 2.94 7.30
CA ILE A 38 -18.08 4.24 7.24
C ILE A 38 -17.26 4.55 8.50
N PRO A 39 -17.75 4.37 9.75
CA PRO A 39 -16.97 4.71 10.94
C PRO A 39 -15.65 3.93 11.03
N ARG A 40 -15.66 2.64 10.68
CA ARG A 40 -14.45 1.81 10.68
C ARG A 40 -13.51 2.18 9.54
N THR A 41 -14.06 2.53 8.38
CA THR A 41 -13.27 3.03 7.24
C THR A 41 -12.54 4.31 7.58
N LEU A 42 -13.21 5.25 8.23
CA LEU A 42 -12.58 6.50 8.69
C LEU A 42 -11.54 6.24 9.79
N GLY A 43 -11.82 5.31 10.71
CA GLY A 43 -10.85 4.88 11.72
C GLY A 43 -9.60 4.23 11.09
N PHE A 44 -9.79 3.37 10.07
CA PHE A 44 -8.69 2.77 9.31
C PHE A 44 -7.89 3.82 8.54
N LEU A 45 -8.58 4.75 7.86
CA LEU A 45 -7.96 5.87 7.16
C LEU A 45 -7.10 6.70 8.11
N GLY A 46 -7.66 7.14 9.24
CA GLY A 46 -6.93 7.95 10.22
C GLY A 46 -5.73 7.22 10.84
N TRP A 47 -5.91 5.95 11.25
CA TRP A 47 -4.84 5.13 11.79
C TRP A 47 -3.72 4.90 10.77
N GLY A 48 -4.07 4.47 9.57
CA GLY A 48 -3.09 4.19 8.52
C GLY A 48 -2.32 5.44 8.09
N THR A 49 -3.00 6.58 7.96
CA THR A 49 -2.35 7.87 7.68
C THR A 49 -1.40 8.30 8.79
N LEU A 50 -1.80 8.14 10.07
CA LEU A 50 -0.95 8.49 11.21
C LEU A 50 0.32 7.63 11.24
N VAL A 51 0.20 6.31 11.06
CA VAL A 51 1.34 5.39 11.01
C VAL A 51 2.27 5.74 9.87
N ALA A 52 1.73 5.93 8.66
CA ALA A 52 2.51 6.28 7.49
C ALA A 52 3.22 7.64 7.64
N PHE A 53 2.49 8.67 8.07
CA PHE A 53 3.06 9.99 8.31
C PHE A 53 4.23 9.95 9.30
N THR A 54 4.06 9.18 10.40
CA THR A 54 5.12 9.01 11.39
C THR A 54 6.33 8.29 10.80
N ALA A 55 6.11 7.25 9.98
CA ALA A 55 7.18 6.50 9.33
C ALA A 55 7.94 7.34 8.30
N GLU A 56 7.23 8.12 7.47
CA GLU A 56 7.85 9.03 6.50
C GLU A 56 8.64 10.15 7.19
N LEU A 57 8.05 10.76 8.22
CA LEU A 57 8.71 11.78 9.01
C LEU A 57 9.98 11.26 9.70
N ALA A 58 9.97 10.03 10.20
CA ALA A 58 11.13 9.38 10.79
C ALA A 58 12.17 9.06 9.71
N SER A 59 11.75 8.55 8.55
CA SER A 59 12.68 8.20 7.46
C SER A 59 13.39 9.41 6.88
N THR A 60 12.71 10.55 6.71
CA THR A 60 13.35 11.79 6.23
C THR A 60 14.37 12.37 7.21
N ARG A 61 14.34 11.96 8.49
CA ARG A 61 15.23 12.45 9.55
C ARG A 61 16.31 11.46 9.97
N SER A 62 15.95 10.19 10.07
CA SER A 62 16.81 9.13 10.62
C SER A 62 17.04 7.95 9.66
N GLY A 63 16.32 7.89 8.56
CA GLY A 63 16.39 6.78 7.62
C GLY A 63 15.58 5.55 8.04
N ILE A 64 14.79 5.60 9.10
CA ILE A 64 13.99 4.46 9.59
C ILE A 64 12.51 4.79 9.45
N PRO A 65 11.68 3.90 8.79
CA PRO A 65 12.02 2.56 8.31
C PRO A 65 12.41 2.46 6.82
N PHE A 66 12.21 3.51 5.99
CA PHE A 66 12.30 3.42 4.52
C PHE A 66 13.68 3.70 3.93
N GLY A 67 14.72 3.88 4.75
CA GLY A 67 15.97 4.49 4.34
C GLY A 67 15.91 6.02 4.42
N LEU A 68 17.08 6.66 4.38
CA LEU A 68 17.14 8.12 4.37
C LEU A 68 16.81 8.63 2.96
N TYR A 69 15.77 9.44 2.85
CA TYR A 69 15.39 10.13 1.62
C TYR A 69 14.98 11.58 1.93
N HIS A 70 14.95 12.40 0.91
CA HIS A 70 14.58 13.80 1.04
C HIS A 70 13.50 14.17 0.02
N TYR A 71 12.49 14.89 0.48
CA TYR A 71 11.56 15.56 -0.40
C TYR A 71 12.24 16.74 -1.09
N THR A 72 12.01 16.89 -2.40
CA THR A 72 12.65 17.96 -3.19
C THR A 72 12.06 19.33 -2.90
N GLY A 73 10.81 19.39 -2.41
CA GLY A 73 10.07 20.62 -2.23
C GLY A 73 9.66 21.34 -3.53
N THR A 74 9.87 20.72 -4.70
CA THR A 74 9.54 21.33 -6.02
C THR A 74 8.05 21.64 -6.18
N THR A 75 7.21 21.00 -5.39
CA THR A 75 5.76 21.20 -5.34
C THR A 75 5.31 22.10 -4.17
N ALA A 76 6.26 22.64 -3.38
CA ALA A 76 5.95 23.55 -2.28
C ALA A 76 5.14 24.77 -2.78
N GLY A 77 4.08 25.12 -2.05
CA GLY A 77 3.12 26.18 -2.45
C GLY A 77 2.08 25.74 -3.48
N ARG A 78 2.21 24.55 -4.07
CA ARG A 78 1.23 23.97 -5.01
C ARG A 78 0.45 22.80 -4.40
N GLU A 79 0.98 22.15 -3.38
CA GLU A 79 0.33 21.08 -2.61
C GLU A 79 0.52 21.32 -1.11
N LEU A 80 -0.26 20.63 -0.30
CA LEU A 80 -0.21 20.74 1.17
C LEU A 80 0.92 19.89 1.73
N PHE A 81 1.82 20.54 2.47
CA PHE A 81 2.88 19.89 3.25
C PHE A 81 2.60 20.03 4.75
N ILE A 82 2.85 18.96 5.50
CA ILE A 82 2.86 18.97 6.97
C ILE A 82 4.23 18.52 7.45
N ALA A 83 4.92 19.36 8.21
CA ALA A 83 6.28 19.11 8.71
C ALA A 83 7.29 18.65 7.63
N GLY A 84 7.12 19.13 6.40
CA GLY A 84 7.97 18.80 5.25
C GLY A 84 7.55 17.54 4.48
N VAL A 85 6.44 16.89 4.86
CA VAL A 85 5.89 15.71 4.18
C VAL A 85 4.65 16.12 3.37
N PRO A 86 4.58 15.80 2.06
CA PRO A 86 3.38 16.02 1.26
C PRO A 86 2.23 15.15 1.77
N ILE A 87 1.05 15.73 2.02
CA ILE A 87 -0.04 15.01 2.71
C ILE A 87 -0.57 13.79 1.94
N PHE A 88 -0.46 13.75 0.61
CA PHE A 88 -0.95 12.62 -0.18
C PHE A 88 -0.07 11.38 -0.10
N ASP A 89 1.19 11.52 0.27
CA ASP A 89 2.06 10.35 0.45
C ASP A 89 1.53 9.49 1.60
N PRO A 90 1.42 9.97 2.86
CA PRO A 90 0.86 9.16 3.94
C PRO A 90 -0.62 8.80 3.75
N LEU A 91 -1.41 9.58 3.00
CA LEU A 91 -2.80 9.25 2.65
C LEU A 91 -2.91 8.08 1.65
N SER A 92 -1.83 7.75 0.94
CA SER A 92 -1.82 6.61 0.03
C SER A 92 -1.76 5.26 0.76
N PHE A 93 -1.10 5.19 1.90
CA PHE A 93 -0.90 3.94 2.65
C PHE A 93 -2.20 3.25 3.10
N PRO A 94 -3.24 3.94 3.60
CA PRO A 94 -4.51 3.31 3.94
C PRO A 94 -5.14 2.53 2.79
N PHE A 95 -5.23 3.09 1.59
CA PHE A 95 -5.86 2.35 0.49
C PHE A 95 -4.98 1.19 -0.01
N LEU A 96 -3.65 1.33 0.02
CA LEU A 96 -2.72 0.25 -0.29
C LEU A 96 -2.81 -0.89 0.75
N ALA A 97 -2.84 -0.54 2.03
CA ALA A 97 -2.99 -1.50 3.12
C ALA A 97 -4.36 -2.21 3.08
N TYR A 98 -5.46 -1.48 2.82
CA TYR A 98 -6.79 -2.09 2.67
C TYR A 98 -6.85 -3.05 1.47
N ALA A 99 -6.33 -2.64 0.33
CA ALA A 99 -6.28 -3.47 -0.87
C ALA A 99 -5.48 -4.76 -0.63
N SER A 100 -4.31 -4.63 0.00
CA SER A 100 -3.45 -5.74 0.41
C SER A 100 -4.14 -6.64 1.46
N TRP A 101 -4.85 -6.07 2.43
CA TRP A 101 -5.66 -6.81 3.41
C TRP A 101 -6.76 -7.62 2.74
N CYS A 102 -7.47 -7.03 1.78
CA CYS A 102 -8.51 -7.74 1.04
C CYS A 102 -7.94 -8.91 0.23
N LEU A 103 -6.79 -8.72 -0.42
CA LEU A 103 -6.11 -9.80 -1.14
C LEU A 103 -5.61 -10.88 -0.18
N ALA A 104 -5.05 -10.51 0.98
CA ALA A 104 -4.63 -11.44 2.02
C ALA A 104 -5.80 -12.30 2.55
N ARG A 105 -6.97 -11.69 2.78
CA ARG A 105 -8.21 -12.40 3.17
C ARG A 105 -8.69 -13.35 2.08
N TRP A 106 -8.67 -12.90 0.83
CA TRP A 106 -9.10 -13.72 -0.31
C TRP A 106 -8.19 -14.93 -0.51
N ILE A 107 -6.87 -14.74 -0.42
CA ILE A 107 -5.89 -15.83 -0.50
C ILE A 107 -5.98 -16.76 0.71
N GLY A 108 -6.03 -16.22 1.93
CA GLY A 108 -5.95 -16.97 3.17
C GLY A 108 -7.25 -17.59 3.65
N ASP A 109 -8.38 -17.26 3.03
CA ASP A 109 -9.73 -17.64 3.43
C ASP A 109 -10.01 -17.38 4.93
N SER A 110 -9.37 -16.34 5.47
CA SER A 110 -9.46 -15.95 6.88
C SER A 110 -9.24 -14.44 7.06
N ASP A 111 -10.02 -13.87 7.97
CA ASP A 111 -9.93 -12.48 8.41
C ASP A 111 -9.34 -12.34 9.84
N ARG A 112 -8.82 -13.43 10.41
CA ARG A 112 -8.32 -13.48 11.80
C ARG A 112 -6.92 -14.07 11.93
N GLY A 113 -6.26 -13.67 13.02
CA GLY A 113 -4.94 -14.17 13.38
C GLY A 113 -3.80 -13.41 12.70
N ALA A 114 -2.59 -13.88 12.92
CA ALA A 114 -1.36 -13.23 12.44
C ALA A 114 -1.19 -13.35 10.91
N ARG A 115 -1.71 -14.43 10.31
CA ARG A 115 -1.50 -14.72 8.89
C ARG A 115 -1.98 -13.61 7.94
N PRO A 116 -3.24 -13.10 8.02
CA PRO A 116 -3.67 -12.00 7.15
C PRO A 116 -2.88 -10.71 7.42
N VAL A 117 -2.46 -10.45 8.66
CA VAL A 117 -1.60 -9.30 8.99
C VAL A 117 -0.25 -9.42 8.29
N LEU A 118 0.41 -10.58 8.41
CA LEU A 118 1.72 -10.82 7.79
C LEU A 118 1.63 -10.74 6.27
N LEU A 119 0.61 -11.35 5.66
CA LEU A 119 0.38 -11.27 4.22
C LEU A 119 0.12 -9.83 3.77
N THR A 120 -0.59 -9.03 4.56
CA THR A 120 -0.87 -7.63 4.21
C THR A 120 0.41 -6.81 4.06
N GLY A 121 1.32 -6.89 5.01
CA GLY A 121 2.60 -6.17 4.91
C GLY A 121 3.45 -6.63 3.73
N LEU A 122 3.52 -7.96 3.49
CA LEU A 122 4.25 -8.51 2.34
C LEU A 122 3.63 -8.09 1.00
N LEU A 123 2.29 -8.10 0.88
CA LEU A 123 1.60 -7.67 -0.33
C LEU A 123 1.71 -6.15 -0.55
N MET A 124 1.75 -5.37 0.53
CA MET A 124 1.98 -3.94 0.45
C MET A 124 3.41 -3.63 -0.01
N MET A 125 4.41 -4.32 0.55
CA MET A 125 5.79 -4.29 0.06
C MET A 125 5.87 -4.68 -1.42
N LEU A 126 5.12 -5.70 -1.83
CA LEU A 126 5.12 -6.17 -3.22
C LEU A 126 4.54 -5.13 -4.20
N LEU A 127 3.55 -4.33 -3.80
CA LEU A 127 3.11 -3.18 -4.61
C LEU A 127 4.22 -2.15 -4.75
N ASP A 128 4.97 -1.93 -3.67
CA ASP A 128 6.03 -0.92 -3.63
C ASP A 128 7.24 -1.27 -4.52
N VAL A 129 7.46 -2.53 -4.88
CA VAL A 129 8.52 -2.87 -5.86
C VAL A 129 8.31 -2.23 -7.24
N VAL A 130 7.11 -1.66 -7.48
CA VAL A 130 6.81 -0.85 -8.67
C VAL A 130 6.61 0.62 -8.31
N ILE A 131 5.99 0.92 -7.17
CA ILE A 131 5.56 2.28 -6.79
C ILE A 131 6.77 3.19 -6.58
N ASP A 132 7.67 2.89 -5.66
CA ASP A 132 8.79 3.77 -5.34
C ASP A 132 9.82 3.85 -6.47
N PRO A 133 10.21 2.74 -7.15
CA PRO A 133 11.05 2.85 -8.34
C PRO A 133 10.46 3.70 -9.46
N LEU A 134 9.14 3.71 -9.62
CA LEU A 134 8.45 4.62 -10.54
C LEU A 134 8.44 6.05 -10.00
N ALA A 135 8.23 6.25 -8.70
CA ALA A 135 8.12 7.57 -8.07
C ALA A 135 9.47 8.32 -8.09
N VAL A 136 10.60 7.66 -7.88
CA VAL A 136 11.95 8.30 -8.01
C VAL A 136 12.25 8.75 -9.44
N ARG A 137 11.48 8.27 -10.45
CA ARG A 137 11.49 8.70 -11.84
C ARG A 137 10.36 9.67 -12.18
N GLY A 138 9.85 10.33 -11.17
CA GLY A 138 8.69 11.21 -11.29
C GLY A 138 8.84 12.34 -12.30
N ASP A 139 10.06 12.80 -12.54
CA ASP A 139 10.41 13.78 -13.57
C ASP A 139 10.17 13.30 -15.03
N ARG A 140 10.01 12.00 -15.23
CA ARG A 140 9.71 11.40 -16.55
C ARG A 140 8.21 11.25 -16.82
N TRP A 141 7.37 11.61 -15.84
CA TRP A 141 5.92 11.60 -15.94
C TRP A 141 5.30 12.76 -15.14
N PHE A 142 3.98 12.86 -15.09
CA PHE A 142 3.28 14.00 -14.52
C PHE A 142 3.43 14.17 -13.00
N LEU A 143 4.03 13.19 -12.28
CA LEU A 143 4.27 13.29 -10.83
C LEU A 143 5.26 14.42 -10.51
N GLY A 144 6.30 14.60 -11.34
CA GLY A 144 7.46 15.42 -11.01
C GLY A 144 8.41 14.70 -10.04
N ARG A 145 9.60 15.23 -9.85
CA ARG A 145 10.57 14.69 -8.90
C ARG A 145 10.19 15.09 -7.48
N VAL A 146 9.44 14.27 -6.79
CA VAL A 146 8.90 14.55 -5.44
C VAL A 146 9.92 14.29 -4.36
N PHE A 147 10.65 13.17 -4.45
CA PHE A 147 11.69 12.77 -3.50
C PHE A 147 12.87 12.08 -4.19
N TYR A 148 13.95 11.88 -3.46
CA TYR A 148 15.12 11.14 -3.90
C TYR A 148 15.86 10.51 -2.72
N TYR A 149 16.57 9.41 -2.97
CA TYR A 149 17.53 8.84 -2.05
C TYR A 149 18.92 9.45 -2.32
N PRO A 150 19.69 9.90 -1.29
CA PRO A 150 21.02 10.48 -1.49
C PRO A 150 22.06 9.49 -2.03
N GLY A 151 21.87 8.19 -1.73
CA GLY A 151 22.71 7.11 -2.25
C GLY A 151 22.10 6.46 -3.48
N GLU A 152 22.91 5.72 -4.25
CA GLU A 152 22.41 4.83 -5.29
C GLU A 152 21.70 3.65 -4.62
N GLY A 153 20.39 3.51 -4.89
CA GLY A 153 19.59 2.39 -4.37
C GLY A 153 19.84 1.12 -5.18
N ASP A 154 19.84 -0.02 -4.50
CA ASP A 154 20.16 -1.33 -5.08
C ASP A 154 19.14 -1.82 -6.11
N TYR A 155 17.88 -1.38 -5.98
CA TYR A 155 16.77 -1.80 -6.84
C TYR A 155 16.13 -0.61 -7.56
N PHE A 156 16.50 -0.41 -8.80
CA PHE A 156 15.99 0.68 -9.65
C PHE A 156 16.03 2.08 -8.99
N GLY A 157 17.09 2.36 -8.22
CA GLY A 157 17.30 3.64 -7.52
C GLY A 157 16.65 3.71 -6.15
N VAL A 158 16.10 2.60 -5.63
CA VAL A 158 15.49 2.49 -4.29
C VAL A 158 16.31 1.52 -3.44
N PRO A 159 16.67 1.86 -2.19
CA PRO A 159 17.41 0.97 -1.30
C PRO A 159 16.54 -0.19 -0.80
N LEU A 160 17.12 -1.38 -0.62
CA LEU A 160 16.38 -2.57 -0.17
C LEU A 160 15.68 -2.38 1.18
N VAL A 161 16.23 -1.56 2.06
CA VAL A 161 15.62 -1.25 3.36
C VAL A 161 14.24 -0.60 3.20
N ASN A 162 13.99 0.12 2.11
CA ASN A 162 12.68 0.69 1.82
C ASN A 162 11.59 -0.37 1.78
N PHE A 163 11.83 -1.46 1.05
CA PHE A 163 10.86 -2.55 0.92
C PHE A 163 10.58 -3.24 2.26
N ALA A 164 11.61 -3.42 3.09
CA ALA A 164 11.42 -3.91 4.46
C ALA A 164 10.58 -2.94 5.30
N GLY A 165 10.80 -1.65 5.14
CA GLY A 165 10.01 -0.58 5.75
C GLY A 165 8.53 -0.63 5.35
N TRP A 166 8.25 -0.85 4.06
CA TRP A 166 6.87 -1.01 3.56
C TRP A 166 6.16 -2.22 4.18
N ALA A 167 6.87 -3.36 4.30
CA ALA A 167 6.32 -4.53 4.98
C ALA A 167 6.02 -4.22 6.46
N LEU A 168 6.96 -3.59 7.16
CA LEU A 168 6.81 -3.22 8.58
C LEU A 168 5.63 -2.28 8.79
N VAL A 169 5.53 -1.21 8.00
CA VAL A 169 4.43 -0.24 8.10
C VAL A 169 3.09 -0.91 7.78
N GLY A 170 3.04 -1.78 6.78
CA GLY A 170 1.86 -2.58 6.47
C GLY A 170 1.44 -3.49 7.63
N TRP A 171 2.39 -4.12 8.33
CA TRP A 171 2.13 -4.92 9.54
C TRP A 171 1.59 -4.07 10.68
N VAL A 172 2.15 -2.88 10.91
CA VAL A 172 1.69 -1.96 11.96
C VAL A 172 0.27 -1.46 11.66
N ILE A 173 0.00 -1.09 10.42
CA ILE A 173 -1.34 -0.63 10.01
C ILE A 173 -2.36 -1.76 10.18
N ALA A 174 -2.10 -2.93 9.60
CA ALA A 174 -3.03 -4.05 9.64
C ALA A 174 -3.19 -4.64 11.05
N GLY A 175 -2.07 -4.81 11.77
CA GLY A 175 -2.06 -5.36 13.12
C GLY A 175 -2.74 -4.43 14.13
N GLY A 176 -2.43 -3.14 14.10
CA GLY A 176 -3.06 -2.16 14.98
C GLY A 176 -4.57 -2.07 14.73
N PHE A 177 -4.98 -2.07 13.46
CA PHE A 177 -6.40 -2.07 13.13
C PHE A 177 -7.11 -3.36 13.54
N ALA A 178 -6.48 -4.53 13.38
CA ALA A 178 -7.02 -5.82 13.81
C ALA A 178 -7.21 -5.88 15.33
N LEU A 179 -6.31 -5.30 16.13
CA LEU A 179 -6.41 -5.21 17.58
C LEU A 179 -7.54 -4.27 18.03
N LEU A 180 -7.68 -3.13 17.36
CA LEU A 180 -8.70 -2.12 17.67
C LEU A 180 -10.09 -2.54 17.19
N SER A 181 -10.19 -3.35 16.14
CA SER A 181 -11.41 -3.73 15.46
C SER A 181 -11.87 -5.14 15.85
N ARG A 182 -12.73 -5.26 16.88
CA ARG A 182 -13.26 -6.55 17.36
C ARG A 182 -14.27 -7.23 16.43
N ARG A 183 -14.83 -6.52 15.46
CA ARG A 183 -15.84 -7.04 14.53
C ARG A 183 -15.22 -7.51 13.22
N ARG A 184 -15.78 -8.58 12.64
CA ARG A 184 -15.44 -9.03 11.28
C ARG A 184 -15.85 -7.99 10.24
N ALA A 185 -15.10 -7.87 9.16
CA ALA A 185 -15.60 -7.27 7.94
C ALA A 185 -16.69 -8.18 7.39
N ALA A 186 -17.87 -7.62 7.17
CA ALA A 186 -19.04 -8.39 6.74
C ALA A 186 -19.13 -8.54 5.21
N GLY A 187 -18.39 -7.72 4.48
CA GLY A 187 -18.44 -7.64 3.03
C GLY A 187 -17.45 -8.57 2.31
N SER A 188 -17.60 -8.61 0.99
CA SER A 188 -16.74 -9.38 0.10
C SER A 188 -15.41 -8.66 -0.12
N PRO A 189 -14.25 -9.34 -0.02
CA PRO A 189 -12.96 -8.75 -0.30
C PRO A 189 -12.71 -8.45 -1.79
N ARG A 190 -13.59 -8.88 -2.70
CA ARG A 190 -13.40 -8.79 -4.15
C ARG A 190 -13.12 -7.37 -4.65
N GLY A 191 -13.84 -6.37 -4.11
CA GLY A 191 -13.63 -4.98 -4.49
C GLY A 191 -12.22 -4.51 -4.13
N GLY A 192 -11.74 -4.81 -2.92
CA GLY A 192 -10.38 -4.48 -2.49
C GLY A 192 -9.31 -5.24 -3.27
N VAL A 193 -9.57 -6.49 -3.69
CA VAL A 193 -8.70 -7.23 -4.62
C VAL A 193 -8.62 -6.51 -5.97
N GLY A 194 -9.77 -6.04 -6.49
CA GLY A 194 -9.80 -5.20 -7.69
C GLY A 194 -8.99 -3.92 -7.55
N LEU A 195 -9.06 -3.26 -6.39
CA LEU A 195 -8.25 -2.07 -6.09
C LEU A 195 -6.75 -2.40 -6.08
N TYR A 196 -6.33 -3.53 -5.48
CA TYR A 196 -4.92 -3.97 -5.47
C TYR A 196 -4.36 -4.08 -6.89
N TYR A 197 -5.06 -4.84 -7.74
CA TYR A 197 -4.63 -5.01 -9.13
C TYR A 197 -4.81 -3.75 -9.98
N GLY A 198 -5.75 -2.88 -9.63
CA GLY A 198 -5.89 -1.57 -10.27
C GLY A 198 -4.69 -0.66 -10.00
N VAL A 199 -4.19 -0.62 -8.75
CA VAL A 199 -2.97 0.10 -8.41
C VAL A 199 -1.74 -0.51 -9.11
N LEU A 200 -1.61 -1.83 -9.09
CA LEU A 200 -0.53 -2.52 -9.79
C LEU A 200 -0.56 -2.23 -11.30
N ALA A 201 -1.72 -2.35 -11.93
CA ALA A 201 -1.88 -2.09 -13.36
C ALA A 201 -1.55 -0.64 -13.73
N PHE A 202 -1.93 0.32 -12.87
CA PHE A 202 -1.55 1.72 -13.03
C PHE A 202 -0.02 1.88 -12.97
N GLY A 203 0.63 1.35 -11.92
CA GLY A 203 2.08 1.43 -11.76
C GLY A 203 2.83 0.79 -12.94
N VAL A 204 2.48 -0.46 -13.31
CA VAL A 204 3.07 -1.15 -14.47
C VAL A 204 2.79 -0.39 -15.77
N GLY A 205 1.57 0.10 -15.98
CA GLY A 205 1.23 0.90 -17.15
C GLY A 205 2.07 2.17 -17.27
N MET A 206 2.29 2.86 -16.15
CA MET A 206 3.15 4.05 -16.10
C MET A 206 4.63 3.70 -16.37
N THR A 207 5.15 2.60 -15.83
CA THR A 207 6.53 2.16 -16.12
C THR A 207 6.74 1.84 -17.60
N ILE A 208 5.75 1.22 -18.25
CA ILE A 208 5.77 0.96 -19.69
C ILE A 208 5.71 2.29 -20.46
N TRP A 209 4.82 3.19 -20.07
CA TRP A 209 4.65 4.49 -20.74
C TRP A 209 5.92 5.35 -20.73
N ILE A 210 6.69 5.35 -19.63
CA ILE A 210 7.96 6.06 -19.54
C ILE A 210 9.16 5.27 -20.11
N GLY A 211 8.93 4.07 -20.68
CA GLY A 211 9.97 3.24 -21.28
C GLY A 211 10.82 2.44 -20.30
N GLU A 212 10.39 2.27 -19.06
CA GLU A 212 11.07 1.47 -18.02
C GLU A 212 10.64 -0.01 -18.08
N PHE A 213 10.86 -0.66 -19.23
CA PHE A 213 10.41 -2.04 -19.48
C PHE A 213 11.03 -3.07 -18.53
N ALA A 214 12.28 -2.87 -18.08
CA ALA A 214 12.93 -3.76 -17.13
C ALA A 214 12.21 -3.71 -15.76
N LEU A 215 11.84 -2.52 -15.29
CA LEU A 215 11.07 -2.34 -14.05
C LEU A 215 9.67 -2.94 -14.19
N ALA A 216 8.98 -2.70 -15.29
CA ALA A 216 7.67 -3.30 -15.57
C ALA A 216 7.74 -4.84 -15.55
N GLY A 217 8.75 -5.41 -16.24
CA GLY A 217 8.99 -6.85 -16.28
C GLY A 217 9.30 -7.44 -14.90
N ALA A 218 10.16 -6.80 -14.11
CA ALA A 218 10.48 -7.20 -12.75
C ALA A 218 9.24 -7.17 -11.84
N GLY A 219 8.45 -6.10 -11.90
CA GLY A 219 7.20 -5.98 -11.16
C GLY A 219 6.20 -7.08 -11.50
N ILE A 220 5.94 -7.32 -12.78
CA ILE A 220 5.05 -8.40 -13.24
C ILE A 220 5.56 -9.77 -12.77
N LEU A 221 6.84 -10.05 -12.95
CA LEU A 221 7.44 -11.34 -12.58
C LEU A 221 7.34 -11.60 -11.08
N LEU A 222 7.70 -10.62 -10.24
CA LEU A 222 7.62 -10.74 -8.79
C LEU A 222 6.18 -10.99 -8.31
N HIS A 223 5.20 -10.29 -8.88
CA HIS A 223 3.79 -10.52 -8.56
C HIS A 223 3.30 -11.90 -9.02
N ALA A 224 3.67 -12.33 -10.22
CA ALA A 224 3.30 -13.65 -10.74
C ALA A 224 3.91 -14.79 -9.91
N LEU A 225 5.20 -14.69 -9.55
CA LEU A 225 5.87 -15.67 -8.68
C LEU A 225 5.26 -15.70 -7.28
N SER A 226 5.00 -14.53 -6.69
CA SER A 226 4.37 -14.42 -5.38
C SER A 226 2.97 -15.04 -5.38
N PHE A 227 2.17 -14.77 -6.41
CA PHE A 227 0.86 -15.38 -6.58
C PHE A 227 0.97 -16.91 -6.70
N LEU A 228 1.90 -17.42 -7.50
CA LEU A 228 2.11 -18.87 -7.67
C LEU A 228 2.50 -19.54 -6.35
N VAL A 229 3.44 -18.97 -5.59
CA VAL A 229 3.88 -19.48 -4.29
C VAL A 229 2.72 -19.50 -3.28
N LEU A 230 1.96 -18.41 -3.21
CA LEU A 230 0.80 -18.33 -2.32
C LEU A 230 -0.29 -19.33 -2.72
N TRP A 231 -0.56 -19.49 -4.01
CA TRP A 231 -1.55 -20.42 -4.53
C TRP A 231 -1.20 -21.88 -4.25
N THR A 232 0.05 -22.29 -4.54
CA THR A 232 0.52 -23.68 -4.32
C THR A 232 0.60 -24.00 -2.83
N GLY A 233 1.07 -23.07 -2.00
CA GLY A 233 1.08 -23.22 -0.54
C GLY A 233 -0.31 -23.46 0.04
N LEU A 234 -1.32 -22.78 -0.48
CA LEU A 234 -2.72 -22.94 -0.06
C LEU A 234 -3.35 -24.25 -0.53
N ALA A 235 -3.07 -24.67 -1.75
CA ALA A 235 -3.52 -25.96 -2.28
C ALA A 235 -3.00 -27.11 -1.41
N GLY A 236 -1.75 -27.05 -0.97
CA GLY A 236 -1.15 -28.03 -0.06
C GLY A 236 -1.80 -28.08 1.33
N VAL A 237 -2.17 -26.93 1.90
CA VAL A 237 -2.86 -26.85 3.20
C VAL A 237 -4.29 -27.40 3.10
N ARG A 238 -5.05 -27.02 2.06
CA ARG A 238 -6.39 -27.55 1.83
C ARG A 238 -6.41 -29.06 1.63
N ALA A 239 -5.45 -29.60 0.87
CA ALA A 239 -5.34 -31.06 0.65
C ALA A 239 -5.05 -31.83 1.95
N ARG A 240 -4.25 -31.26 2.87
CA ARG A 240 -3.97 -31.88 4.19
C ARG A 240 -5.19 -31.86 5.11
N SER A 241 -5.94 -30.74 5.13
CA SER A 241 -7.16 -30.62 5.94
C SER A 241 -8.24 -31.66 5.54
N VAL A 242 -8.45 -31.84 4.24
CA VAL A 242 -9.40 -32.86 3.73
C VAL A 242 -8.97 -34.27 4.13
N LYS A 243 -7.67 -34.61 4.03
CA LYS A 243 -7.18 -35.94 4.45
C LYS A 243 -7.40 -36.21 5.95
N THR A 244 -7.20 -35.22 6.79
CA THR A 244 -7.39 -35.35 8.25
C THR A 244 -8.84 -35.60 8.61
N THR A 245 -9.77 -34.95 7.93
CA THR A 245 -11.22 -35.15 8.14
C THR A 245 -11.66 -36.56 7.77
N PHE A 246 -11.21 -37.08 6.62
CA PHE A 246 -11.51 -38.46 6.19
C PHE A 246 -10.90 -39.54 7.07
N THR A 247 -9.79 -39.26 7.76
CA THR A 247 -9.16 -40.22 8.68
C THR A 247 -9.95 -40.31 9.99
N TYR A 248 -10.51 -39.22 10.48
CA TYR A 248 -11.35 -39.20 11.70
C TYR A 248 -12.68 -39.93 11.50
N GLU A 249 -13.33 -39.79 10.33
CA GLU A 249 -14.60 -40.48 10.02
C GLU A 249 -14.46 -41.99 9.83
N ARG A 250 -13.24 -42.52 9.62
CA ARG A 250 -13.00 -43.98 9.52
C ARG A 250 -12.71 -44.67 10.85
N ILE A 251 -12.50 -43.90 11.91
CA ILE A 251 -12.13 -44.40 13.25
C ILE A 251 -13.29 -44.27 14.25
N SER A 252 -14.36 -43.55 13.87
CA SER A 252 -15.64 -43.47 14.60
C SER A 252 -16.67 -44.44 14.04
#